data_7fcae0105f39f8760d2fcdf472d982eb
#
_entry.id   7fcae0105f39f8760d2fcdf472d982eb
#
_cell.length_a   1.000
_cell.length_b   1.000
_cell.length_c   1.000
_cell.angle_alpha   90.00
_cell.angle_beta   90.00
_cell.angle_gamma   90.00
#
_symmetry.space_group_name_H-M   'P 1'
#
loop_
_entity.id
_entity.type
_entity.pdbx_description
1 polymer ?
#
loop_
_entity_poly.entity_id
_entity_poly.type
_entity_poly.pdbx_seq_one_letter_code
_entity_poly.pdbx_strand_id
1 'polypeptide(L)'
;MTEFDVNNFDALRISLASAEDVRSWSRGEVKKPETINYRTLKPEKDGLYCEKIFGPTKDWECACGKYKRVRFKGIVCERCGVEVTSAKVRRDRMGHIELAAPVSHIWYFKSPTSFPMSRMPVSYTHLRAHETRRH
;
A
#
# COMPACT_ATOMS: atom_id res chain seq x y z
N MET A 1 -7.01 -8.69 20.64
CA MET A 1 -6.49 -9.06 19.31
C MET A 1 -5.16 -9.74 19.53
N THR A 2 -5.09 -11.02 19.30
CA THR A 2 -3.84 -11.76 19.30
C THR A 2 -2.95 -11.19 18.20
N GLU A 3 -1.80 -10.65 18.58
CA GLU A 3 -0.75 -10.32 17.63
C GLU A 3 -0.50 -11.56 16.78
N PHE A 4 -0.80 -11.46 15.49
CA PHE A 4 -0.43 -12.49 14.54
C PHE A 4 1.10 -12.47 14.45
N ASP A 5 1.73 -13.42 15.10
CA ASP A 5 3.18 -13.59 14.98
C ASP A 5 3.50 -14.03 13.55
N VAL A 6 4.01 -13.10 12.75
CA VAL A 6 4.35 -13.31 11.33
C VAL A 6 5.38 -14.43 11.14
N ASN A 7 6.10 -14.79 12.20
CA ASN A 7 7.11 -15.85 12.18
C ASN A 7 6.57 -17.24 12.51
N ASN A 8 5.33 -17.33 12.97
CA ASN A 8 4.72 -18.60 13.38
C ASN A 8 3.80 -19.14 12.28
N PHE A 9 4.40 -19.82 11.29
CA PHE A 9 3.67 -20.42 10.18
C PHE A 9 4.25 -21.80 9.82
N ASP A 10 3.41 -22.71 9.34
CA ASP A 10 3.80 -24.06 8.91
C ASP A 10 4.17 -24.12 7.42
N ALA A 11 3.59 -23.25 6.61
CA ALA A 11 3.80 -23.24 5.17
C ALA A 11 3.74 -21.81 4.62
N LEU A 12 4.49 -21.57 3.54
CA LEU A 12 4.49 -20.31 2.78
C LEU A 12 3.93 -20.55 1.39
N ARG A 13 2.89 -19.82 1.04
CA ARG A 13 2.29 -19.86 -0.30
C ARG A 13 2.57 -18.56 -1.04
N ILE A 14 3.19 -18.66 -2.20
CA ILE A 14 3.44 -17.53 -3.08
C ILE A 14 2.47 -17.60 -4.25
N SER A 15 1.69 -16.54 -4.45
CA SER A 15 0.70 -16.45 -5.52
C SER A 15 0.57 -15.01 -6.02
N LEU A 16 -0.09 -14.83 -7.16
CA LEU A 16 -0.42 -13.52 -7.69
C LEU A 16 -1.65 -12.95 -6.98
N ALA A 17 -1.59 -11.68 -6.61
CA ALA A 17 -2.73 -10.96 -6.06
C ALA A 17 -3.62 -10.42 -7.18
N SER A 18 -4.93 -10.46 -6.97
CA SER A 18 -5.88 -9.80 -7.84
C SER A 18 -5.96 -8.29 -7.55
N ALA A 19 -6.58 -7.53 -8.43
CA ALA A 19 -6.83 -6.11 -8.20
C ALA A 19 -7.70 -5.86 -6.96
N GLU A 20 -8.68 -6.72 -6.72
CA GLU A 20 -9.54 -6.66 -5.54
C GLU A 20 -8.77 -6.96 -4.26
N ASP A 21 -7.86 -7.93 -4.28
CA ASP A 21 -6.99 -8.22 -3.14
C ASP A 21 -6.15 -7.00 -2.75
N VAL A 22 -5.53 -6.37 -3.74
CA VAL A 22 -4.72 -5.16 -3.52
C VAL A 22 -5.56 -4.03 -2.95
N ARG A 23 -6.76 -3.81 -3.46
CA ARG A 23 -7.68 -2.80 -2.93
C ARG A 23 -8.10 -3.10 -1.48
N SER A 24 -8.34 -4.36 -1.16
CA SER A 24 -8.73 -4.77 0.19
C SER A 24 -7.62 -4.53 1.22
N TRP A 25 -6.36 -4.67 0.83
CA TRP A 25 -5.21 -4.40 1.70
C TRP A 25 -4.87 -2.93 1.80
N SER A 26 -5.27 -2.13 0.80
CA SER A 26 -4.91 -0.72 0.70
C SER A 26 -5.66 0.15 1.71
N ARG A 27 -4.96 1.10 2.27
CA ARG A 27 -5.53 2.15 3.13
C ARG A 27 -5.93 3.40 2.35
N GLY A 28 -5.59 3.49 1.08
CA GLY A 28 -5.96 4.60 0.23
C GLY A 28 -5.20 4.61 -1.09
N GLU A 29 -5.66 5.44 -2.01
CA GLU A 29 -5.06 5.62 -3.33
C GLU A 29 -3.98 6.69 -3.31
N VAL A 30 -2.81 6.36 -3.85
CA VAL A 30 -1.74 7.31 -4.11
C VAL A 30 -2.01 7.98 -5.46
N LYS A 31 -2.37 9.26 -5.45
CA LYS A 31 -2.79 10.01 -6.64
C LYS A 31 -1.68 10.84 -7.26
N LYS A 32 -0.66 11.19 -6.48
CA LYS A 32 0.43 12.07 -6.89
C LYS A 32 1.78 11.36 -6.80
N PRO A 33 2.71 11.60 -7.72
CA PRO A 33 4.05 11.05 -7.66
C PRO A 33 4.96 11.74 -6.65
N GLU A 34 4.50 12.79 -6.01
CA GLU A 34 5.25 13.58 -5.05
C GLU A 34 5.55 12.77 -3.78
N THR A 35 6.73 12.99 -3.20
CA THR A 35 7.14 12.31 -1.98
C THR A 35 7.08 13.24 -0.78
N ILE A 36 7.97 14.22 -0.72
CA ILE A 36 8.05 15.21 0.35
C ILE A 36 8.11 16.62 -0.23
N ASN A 37 7.68 17.58 0.56
CA ASN A 37 7.89 18.98 0.24
C ASN A 37 9.33 19.36 0.54
N TYR A 38 10.06 19.87 -0.46
CA TYR A 38 11.49 20.20 -0.32
C TYR A 38 11.76 21.35 0.65
N ARG A 39 10.78 22.21 0.93
CA ARG A 39 10.90 23.32 1.89
C ARG A 39 10.64 22.89 3.32
N THR A 40 9.55 22.15 3.55
CA THR A 40 9.12 21.76 4.90
C THR A 40 9.60 20.38 5.31
N LEU A 41 10.10 19.57 4.35
CA LEU A 41 10.50 18.16 4.51
C LEU A 41 9.37 17.26 5.03
N LYS A 42 8.11 17.70 4.89
CA LYS A 42 6.94 16.91 5.26
C LYS A 42 6.38 16.16 4.07
N PRO A 43 5.84 14.94 4.27
CA PRO A 43 5.20 14.20 3.21
C PRO A 43 4.06 14.97 2.55
N GLU A 44 4.00 14.93 1.23
CA GLU A 44 2.91 15.54 0.48
C GLU A 44 1.63 14.72 0.61
N LYS A 45 0.49 15.41 0.70
CA LYS A 45 -0.82 14.78 0.76
C LYS A 45 -1.10 14.02 -0.55
N ASP A 46 -1.66 12.82 -0.45
CA ASP A 46 -1.95 11.91 -1.55
C ASP A 46 -0.73 11.46 -2.37
N GLY A 47 0.46 11.73 -1.88
CA GLY A 47 1.72 11.30 -2.48
C GLY A 47 2.19 9.94 -2.00
N LEU A 48 3.39 9.54 -2.44
CA LEU A 48 3.98 8.25 -2.12
C LEU A 48 4.31 8.06 -0.62
N TYR A 49 4.44 9.15 0.13
CA TYR A 49 4.69 9.12 1.58
C TYR A 49 3.56 9.71 2.42
N CYS A 50 2.37 9.84 1.85
CA CYS A 50 1.22 10.45 2.50
C CYS A 50 0.96 9.90 3.90
N GLU A 51 0.91 10.78 4.90
CA GLU A 51 0.63 10.37 6.28
C GLU A 51 -0.81 9.90 6.48
N LYS A 52 -1.75 10.42 5.71
CA LYS A 52 -3.15 9.99 5.75
C LYS A 52 -3.33 8.52 5.34
N ILE A 53 -2.59 8.09 4.32
CA ILE A 53 -2.65 6.71 3.79
C ILE A 53 -1.84 5.77 4.66
N PHE A 54 -0.59 6.11 4.92
CA PHE A 54 0.38 5.20 5.54
C PHE A 54 0.55 5.39 7.05
N GLY A 55 0.09 6.47 7.60
CA GLY A 55 0.22 6.78 9.01
C GLY A 55 1.23 7.90 9.31
N PRO A 56 1.31 8.32 10.58
CA PRO A 56 2.15 9.46 10.98
C PRO A 56 3.63 9.14 10.86
N THR A 57 4.44 10.17 10.58
CA THR A 57 5.92 10.05 10.56
C THR A 57 6.51 10.11 11.96
N LYS A 58 5.81 10.74 12.89
CA LYS A 58 6.19 10.81 14.30
C LYS A 58 5.18 10.09 15.16
N ASP A 59 5.66 9.40 16.19
CA ASP A 59 4.81 8.65 17.11
C ASP A 59 3.78 9.57 17.79
N TRP A 60 2.52 9.15 17.74
CA TRP A 60 1.41 9.83 18.45
C TRP A 60 1.19 11.29 18.07
N GLU A 61 1.50 11.63 16.84
CA GLU A 61 1.38 12.99 16.33
C GLU A 61 0.72 13.01 14.94
N CYS A 62 -0.30 13.85 14.75
CA CYS A 62 -0.89 14.03 13.42
C CYS A 62 -0.06 14.99 12.56
N ALA A 63 -0.33 15.07 11.27
CA ALA A 63 0.43 15.89 10.34
C ALA A 63 0.29 17.40 10.61
N CYS A 64 -0.90 17.87 10.98
CA CYS A 64 -1.14 19.30 11.26
C CYS A 64 -0.74 19.74 12.66
N GLY A 65 -0.42 18.81 13.54
CA GLY A 65 0.00 19.08 14.91
C GLY A 65 -1.13 19.31 15.90
N LYS A 66 -2.39 19.13 15.51
CA LYS A 66 -3.54 19.28 16.42
C LYS A 66 -3.52 18.28 17.56
N TYR A 67 -3.15 17.06 17.28
CA TYR A 67 -3.01 15.95 18.24
C TYR A 67 -1.54 15.54 18.32
N LYS A 68 -0.93 15.63 19.49
CA LYS A 68 0.51 15.39 19.69
C LYS A 68 0.83 14.45 20.85
N ARG A 69 -0.16 13.82 21.48
CA ARG A 69 0.07 13.01 22.68
C ARG A 69 -0.60 11.66 22.59
N VAL A 70 -0.04 10.70 23.32
CA VAL A 70 -0.55 9.32 23.44
C VAL A 70 -2.02 9.26 23.91
N ARG A 71 -2.48 10.24 24.70
CA ARG A 71 -3.88 10.31 25.14
C ARG A 71 -4.88 10.37 24.00
N PHE A 72 -4.47 10.80 22.81
CA PHE A 72 -5.29 10.87 21.61
C PHE A 72 -5.17 9.64 20.72
N LYS A 73 -4.59 8.56 21.23
CA LYS A 73 -4.40 7.29 20.51
C LYS A 73 -5.68 6.82 19.80
N GLY A 74 -5.55 6.47 18.54
CA GLY A 74 -6.65 5.95 17.74
C GLY A 74 -7.58 7.01 17.15
N ILE A 75 -7.40 8.27 17.46
CA ILE A 75 -8.20 9.39 16.92
C ILE A 75 -7.69 9.72 15.53
N VAL A 76 -8.61 9.82 14.57
CA VAL A 76 -8.32 10.34 13.24
C VAL A 76 -8.53 11.86 13.25
N CYS A 77 -7.49 12.62 12.93
CA CYS A 77 -7.58 14.07 12.90
C CYS A 77 -8.57 14.53 11.82
N GLU A 78 -9.57 15.29 12.20
CA GLU A 78 -10.57 15.81 11.26
C GLU A 78 -10.01 16.87 10.30
N ARG A 79 -8.88 17.47 10.64
CA ARG A 79 -8.23 18.49 9.80
C ARG A 79 -7.32 17.89 8.74
N CYS A 80 -6.42 16.95 9.11
CA CYS A 80 -5.45 16.35 8.18
C CYS A 80 -5.76 14.92 7.81
N GLY A 81 -6.67 14.25 8.51
CA GLY A 81 -7.05 12.86 8.25
C GLY A 81 -6.02 11.82 8.71
N VAL A 82 -4.99 12.22 9.43
CA VAL A 82 -3.95 11.32 9.95
C VAL A 82 -4.40 10.70 11.27
N GLU A 83 -4.29 9.39 11.39
CA GLU A 83 -4.56 8.67 12.63
C GLU A 83 -3.41 8.85 13.62
N VAL A 84 -3.74 9.14 14.87
CA VAL A 84 -2.75 9.25 15.94
C VAL A 84 -2.34 7.87 16.42
N THR A 85 -1.19 7.40 15.96
CA THR A 85 -0.66 6.08 16.26
C THR A 85 0.87 6.09 16.19
N SER A 86 1.48 4.94 16.46
CA SER A 86 2.93 4.78 16.31
C SER A 86 3.37 4.88 14.84
N ALA A 87 4.51 5.52 14.59
CA ALA A 87 5.11 5.60 13.25
C ALA A 87 5.48 4.23 12.65
N LYS A 88 5.60 3.19 13.45
CA LYS A 88 5.88 1.82 13.00
C LYS A 88 4.82 1.26 12.05
N VAL A 89 3.57 1.73 12.14
CA VAL A 89 2.49 1.30 11.24
C VAL A 89 2.78 1.62 9.77
N ARG A 90 3.65 2.57 9.48
CA ARG A 90 4.08 2.88 8.11
C ARG A 90 4.80 1.71 7.42
N ARG A 91 5.34 0.77 8.17
CA ARG A 91 5.97 -0.45 7.63
C ARG A 91 4.95 -1.49 7.19
N ASP A 92 3.77 -1.49 7.78
CA ASP A 92 2.77 -2.54 7.60
C ASP A 92 1.61 -2.10 6.70
N ARG A 93 1.30 -0.81 6.66
CA ARG A 93 0.18 -0.29 5.89
C ARG A 93 0.50 -0.23 4.40
N MET A 94 -0.47 -0.70 3.61
CA MET A 94 -0.41 -0.73 2.15
C MET A 94 -1.24 0.40 1.54
N GLY A 95 -0.77 0.96 0.46
CA GLY A 95 -1.52 1.83 -0.42
C GLY A 95 -1.62 1.22 -1.81
N HIS A 96 -2.39 1.80 -2.70
CA HIS A 96 -2.47 1.35 -4.08
C HIS A 96 -2.40 2.51 -5.06
N ILE A 97 -2.03 2.19 -6.28
CA ILE A 97 -1.99 3.12 -7.40
C ILE A 97 -2.93 2.60 -8.48
N GLU A 98 -3.88 3.44 -8.91
CA GLU A 98 -4.73 3.15 -10.06
C GLU A 98 -3.97 3.42 -11.35
N LEU A 99 -3.69 2.36 -12.11
CA LEU A 99 -3.01 2.51 -13.39
C LEU A 99 -3.98 2.98 -14.48
N ALA A 100 -3.49 3.83 -15.40
CA ALA A 100 -4.29 4.32 -16.51
C ALA A 100 -4.64 3.24 -17.53
N ALA A 101 -3.79 2.21 -17.65
CA ALA A 101 -3.99 1.09 -18.57
C ALA A 101 -3.61 -0.23 -17.88
N PRO A 102 -4.19 -1.36 -18.29
CA PRO A 102 -3.82 -2.68 -17.76
C PRO A 102 -2.36 -3.00 -18.07
N VAL A 103 -1.65 -3.55 -17.08
CA VAL A 103 -0.25 -3.98 -17.20
C VAL A 103 -0.15 -5.43 -16.76
N SER A 104 0.51 -6.25 -17.57
CA SER A 104 0.73 -7.66 -17.26
C SER A 104 1.83 -7.83 -16.21
N HIS A 105 1.61 -8.77 -15.31
CA HIS A 105 2.67 -9.21 -14.41
C HIS A 105 3.76 -9.92 -15.20
N ILE A 106 5.03 -9.70 -14.84
CA ILE A 106 6.17 -10.26 -15.55
C ILE A 106 6.14 -11.79 -15.64
N TRP A 107 5.52 -12.46 -14.68
CA TRP A 107 5.42 -13.93 -14.67
C TRP A 107 4.65 -14.52 -15.85
N TYR A 108 3.82 -13.75 -16.51
CA TYR A 108 3.12 -14.18 -17.72
C TYR A 108 4.02 -14.21 -18.95
N PHE A 109 5.09 -13.42 -18.94
CA PHE A 109 6.02 -13.31 -20.05
C PHE A 109 7.34 -14.02 -19.78
N LYS A 110 7.86 -13.93 -18.56
CA LYS A 110 9.15 -14.49 -18.17
C LYS A 110 9.07 -15.01 -16.75
N SER A 111 8.75 -16.28 -16.61
CA SER A 111 8.77 -16.96 -15.34
C SER A 111 10.08 -17.73 -15.17
N PRO A 112 10.82 -17.56 -14.07
CA PRO A 112 12.03 -18.34 -13.80
C PRO A 112 11.76 -19.82 -13.52
N THR A 113 10.55 -20.16 -13.08
CA THR A 113 10.20 -21.53 -12.64
C THR A 113 8.98 -22.13 -13.32
N SER A 114 8.12 -21.33 -13.95
CA SER A 114 6.87 -21.79 -14.54
C SER A 114 6.82 -21.51 -16.04
N PHE A 115 7.17 -22.52 -16.79
CA PHE A 115 7.12 -22.53 -18.24
C PHE A 115 5.70 -22.30 -18.84
N PRO A 116 4.59 -22.77 -18.24
CA PRO A 116 3.25 -22.59 -18.80
C PRO A 116 2.75 -21.13 -18.85
N MET A 117 3.19 -20.26 -17.95
CA MET A 117 2.71 -18.86 -17.92
C MET A 117 3.16 -18.04 -19.14
N SER A 118 4.38 -18.23 -19.60
CA SER A 118 4.90 -17.50 -20.77
C SER A 118 4.25 -17.93 -22.10
N ARG A 119 3.55 -19.06 -22.10
CA ARG A 119 2.84 -19.60 -23.26
C ARG A 119 1.34 -19.39 -23.24
N MET A 120 0.81 -18.64 -22.29
CA MET A 120 -0.62 -18.34 -22.25
C MET A 120 -1.06 -17.56 -23.48
N PRO A 121 -2.27 -17.83 -24.01
CA PRO A 121 -2.83 -17.04 -25.11
C PRO A 121 -2.87 -15.57 -24.74
N VAL A 122 -2.66 -14.70 -25.71
CA VAL A 122 -2.66 -13.24 -25.51
C VAL A 122 -3.95 -12.75 -24.85
N SER A 123 -5.08 -13.31 -25.22
CA SER A 123 -6.38 -12.98 -24.63
C SER A 123 -6.40 -13.26 -23.12
N TYR A 124 -5.83 -14.38 -22.69
CA TYR A 124 -5.77 -14.75 -21.29
C TYR A 124 -4.80 -13.85 -20.50
N THR A 125 -3.61 -13.61 -21.04
CA THR A 125 -2.65 -12.68 -20.41
C THR A 125 -3.21 -11.28 -20.30
N HIS A 126 -3.99 -10.83 -21.28
CA HIS A 126 -4.64 -9.52 -21.23
C HIS A 126 -5.66 -9.43 -20.09
N LEU A 127 -6.49 -10.46 -19.87
CA LEU A 127 -7.41 -10.52 -18.75
C LEU A 127 -6.68 -10.50 -17.40
N ARG A 128 -5.61 -11.27 -17.28
CA ARG A 128 -4.80 -11.30 -16.06
C ARG A 128 -4.05 -9.98 -15.83
N ALA A 129 -3.61 -9.33 -16.88
CA ALA A 129 -3.01 -8.00 -16.79
C ALA A 129 -3.95 -7.00 -16.12
N HIS A 130 -5.24 -7.12 -16.38
CA HIS A 130 -6.25 -6.29 -15.74
C HIS A 130 -6.32 -6.50 -14.23
N GLU A 131 -6.13 -7.73 -13.77
CA GLU A 131 -6.12 -8.07 -12.34
C GLU A 131 -4.87 -7.56 -11.60
N THR A 132 -3.74 -7.48 -12.29
CA THR A 132 -2.46 -7.12 -11.66
C THR A 132 -2.08 -5.64 -11.79
N ARG A 133 -2.90 -4.83 -12.41
CA ARG A 133 -2.60 -3.41 -12.69
C ARG A 133 -2.46 -2.51 -11.45
N ARG A 134 -2.75 -3.01 -10.26
CA ARG A 134 -2.84 -2.21 -9.03
C ARG A 134 -1.83 -2.64 -7.98
N HIS A 135 -0.62 -2.68 -8.36
CA HIS A 135 0.45 -2.89 -7.38
C HIS A 135 1.03 -1.60 -6.86
#